data_8563e246cf26b93c7fa5b252bf1219cf
#
_entry.id   8563e246cf26b93c7fa5b252bf1219cf
#
_cell.length_a   1.000
_cell.length_b   1.000
_cell.length_c   1.000
_cell.angle_alpha   90.00
_cell.angle_beta   90.00
_cell.angle_gamma   90.00
#
_symmetry.space_group_name_H-M   'P 1'
#
loop_
_entity.id
_entity.type
_entity.pdbx_description
1 polymer ?
#
loop_
_entity_poly.entity_id
_entity_poly.type
_entity_poly.pdbx_seq_one_letter_code
_entity_poly.pdbx_strand_id
1 'polypeptide(L)'
;MTGIYEQFGVTPGINARGNQTLLGGSTPPPEIQQAMDEAMNSGYVVFEDLLRKTGDFIAETLGTEAAFVTSGAAAAISLGSAAALAGNDRDKM
;
A
#
# COMPACT_ATOMS: atom_id res chain seq x y z
N MET A 1 -15.64 -26.34 -6.46
CA MET A 1 -14.98 -25.24 -7.18
C MET A 1 -13.55 -25.10 -6.65
N THR A 2 -12.58 -25.14 -7.54
CA THR A 2 -11.17 -25.01 -7.18
C THR A 2 -10.86 -23.53 -6.91
N GLY A 3 -10.27 -23.23 -5.77
CA GLY A 3 -9.82 -21.87 -5.46
C GLY A 3 -8.65 -21.43 -6.35
N ILE A 4 -8.38 -20.11 -6.39
CA ILE A 4 -7.32 -19.56 -7.24
C ILE A 4 -5.94 -20.16 -6.90
N TYR A 5 -5.65 -20.42 -5.65
CA TYR A 5 -4.37 -21.00 -5.22
C TYR A 5 -4.24 -22.46 -5.62
N GLU A 6 -5.31 -23.22 -5.52
CA GLU A 6 -5.35 -24.64 -5.88
C GLU A 6 -5.12 -24.85 -7.37
N GLN A 7 -5.55 -23.92 -8.23
CA GLN A 7 -5.27 -23.95 -9.67
C GLN A 7 -3.77 -23.94 -9.99
N PHE A 8 -2.97 -23.39 -9.10
CA PHE A 8 -1.50 -23.34 -9.20
C PHE A 8 -0.80 -24.40 -8.32
N GLY A 9 -1.54 -25.37 -7.79
CA GLY A 9 -1.01 -26.41 -6.95
C GLY A 9 -0.60 -25.93 -5.55
N VAL A 10 -1.10 -24.76 -5.11
CA VAL A 10 -0.85 -24.22 -3.78
C VAL A 10 -2.01 -24.59 -2.86
N THR A 11 -1.69 -25.20 -1.72
CA THR A 11 -2.70 -25.57 -0.73
C THR A 11 -2.94 -24.38 0.19
N PRO A 12 -4.17 -23.84 0.24
CA PRO A 12 -4.53 -22.79 1.20
C PRO A 12 -4.41 -23.29 2.64
N GLY A 13 -3.94 -22.45 3.53
CA GLY A 13 -3.81 -22.76 4.96
C GLY A 13 -4.74 -21.92 5.82
N ILE A 14 -4.99 -22.40 7.04
CA ILE A 14 -5.67 -21.62 8.07
C ILE A 14 -4.60 -20.93 8.90
N ASN A 15 -4.58 -19.59 8.85
CA ASN A 15 -3.61 -18.77 9.57
C ASN A 15 -4.06 -18.53 11.03
N ALA A 16 -3.40 -19.19 11.97
CA ALA A 16 -3.62 -19.00 13.41
C ALA A 16 -2.52 -18.14 14.09
N ARG A 17 -1.59 -17.57 13.30
CA ARG A 17 -0.42 -16.82 13.83
C ARG A 17 -0.55 -15.31 13.72
N GLY A 18 -1.58 -14.81 13.05
CA GLY A 18 -1.74 -13.38 12.77
C GLY A 18 -1.01 -12.94 11.49
N ASN A 19 -0.79 -11.64 11.35
CA ASN A 19 -0.21 -11.04 10.15
C ASN A 19 1.28 -11.33 10.06
N GLN A 20 1.68 -12.12 9.07
CA GLN A 20 3.08 -12.46 8.80
C GLN A 20 3.37 -12.45 7.31
N THR A 21 4.51 -11.87 6.93
CA THR A 21 4.95 -11.78 5.53
C THR A 21 5.05 -13.15 4.85
N LEU A 22 5.52 -14.17 5.59
CA LEU A 22 5.61 -15.55 5.09
C LEU A 22 4.25 -16.12 4.67
N LEU A 23 3.18 -15.64 5.30
CA LEU A 23 1.80 -16.08 5.05
C LEU A 23 1.01 -15.09 4.17
N GLY A 24 1.70 -14.14 3.55
CA GLY A 24 1.08 -13.12 2.69
C GLY A 24 0.69 -11.82 3.38
N GLY A 25 1.00 -11.67 4.66
CA GLY A 25 0.71 -10.47 5.44
C GLY A 25 -0.70 -10.45 6.01
N SER A 26 -1.50 -9.47 5.63
CA SER A 26 -2.89 -9.30 6.09
C SER A 26 -3.88 -9.39 4.93
N THR A 27 -5.10 -9.82 5.24
CA THR A 27 -6.22 -9.76 4.30
C THR A 27 -6.99 -8.47 4.54
N PRO A 28 -7.18 -7.62 3.52
CA PRO A 28 -8.00 -6.42 3.68
C PRO A 28 -9.44 -6.77 4.03
N PRO A 29 -10.12 -5.99 4.88
CA PRO A 29 -11.54 -6.20 5.19
C PRO A 29 -12.41 -5.94 3.94
N PRO A 30 -13.67 -6.44 3.92
CA PRO A 30 -14.53 -6.38 2.72
C PRO A 30 -14.73 -4.97 2.15
N GLU A 31 -14.86 -3.97 2.97
CA GLU A 31 -15.01 -2.57 2.54
C GLU A 31 -13.77 -2.03 1.81
N ILE A 32 -12.59 -2.48 2.19
CA ILE A 32 -11.34 -2.12 1.48
C ILE A 32 -11.23 -2.89 0.16
N GLN A 33 -11.61 -4.17 0.15
CA GLN A 33 -11.65 -4.97 -1.07
C GLN A 33 -12.60 -4.34 -2.10
N GLN A 34 -13.78 -3.89 -1.66
CA GLN A 34 -14.73 -3.19 -2.51
C GLN A 34 -14.15 -1.90 -3.07
N ALA A 35 -13.47 -1.08 -2.26
CA ALA A 35 -12.83 0.14 -2.72
C ALA A 35 -11.75 -0.13 -3.77
N MET A 36 -10.98 -1.23 -3.62
CA MET A 36 -9.99 -1.66 -4.61
C MET A 36 -10.66 -2.06 -5.93
N ASP A 37 -11.75 -2.82 -5.88
CA ASP A 37 -12.52 -3.21 -7.06
C ASP A 37 -13.10 -1.99 -7.79
N GLU A 38 -13.68 -1.05 -7.06
CA GLU A 38 -14.18 0.20 -7.62
C GLU A 38 -13.08 1.01 -8.31
N ALA A 39 -11.91 1.12 -7.67
CA ALA A 39 -10.77 1.83 -8.24
C ALA A 39 -10.28 1.17 -9.55
N MET A 40 -10.18 -0.15 -9.59
CA MET A 40 -9.78 -0.88 -10.79
C MET A 40 -10.78 -0.72 -11.95
N ASN A 41 -12.06 -0.55 -11.64
CA ASN A 41 -13.12 -0.39 -12.64
C ASN A 41 -13.45 1.07 -13.00
N SER A 42 -12.87 2.04 -12.32
CA SER A 42 -13.20 3.46 -12.49
C SER A 42 -12.53 4.15 -13.69
N GLY A 43 -11.72 3.42 -14.43
CA GLY A 43 -11.01 3.96 -15.60
C GLY A 43 -9.72 4.70 -15.22
N TYR A 44 -9.41 5.77 -15.94
CA TYR A 44 -8.14 6.47 -15.79
C TYR A 44 -8.27 7.70 -14.88
N VAL A 45 -7.24 7.92 -14.07
CA VAL A 45 -7.10 9.14 -13.24
C VAL A 45 -5.74 9.77 -13.49
N VAL A 46 -5.60 11.05 -13.17
CA VAL A 46 -4.29 11.70 -13.15
C VAL A 46 -3.55 11.21 -11.92
N PHE A 47 -2.50 10.45 -12.14
CA PHE A 47 -1.79 9.74 -11.07
C PHE A 47 -1.15 10.69 -10.05
N GLU A 48 -0.58 11.80 -10.50
CA GLU A 48 0.01 12.81 -9.61
C GLU A 48 -1.04 13.44 -8.68
N ASP A 49 -2.24 13.71 -9.20
CA ASP A 49 -3.35 14.21 -8.38
C ASP A 49 -3.81 13.18 -7.36
N LEU A 50 -3.87 11.91 -7.74
CA LEU A 50 -4.20 10.82 -6.82
C LEU A 50 -3.20 10.75 -5.67
N LEU A 51 -1.90 10.74 -5.97
CA LEU A 51 -0.84 10.69 -4.96
C LEU A 51 -0.90 11.90 -4.01
N ARG A 52 -1.05 13.09 -4.57
CA ARG A 52 -1.09 14.32 -3.77
C ARG A 52 -2.31 14.34 -2.85
N LYS A 53 -3.50 14.12 -3.39
CA LYS A 53 -4.74 14.19 -2.61
C LYS A 53 -4.86 13.09 -1.57
N THR A 54 -4.41 11.88 -1.87
CA THR A 54 -4.36 10.80 -0.88
C THR A 54 -3.33 11.07 0.21
N GLY A 55 -2.18 11.63 -0.16
CA GLY A 55 -1.17 12.08 0.80
C GLY A 55 -1.70 13.17 1.74
N ASP A 56 -2.36 14.20 1.19
CA ASP A 56 -2.97 15.28 1.97
C ASP A 56 -4.02 14.73 2.96
N PHE A 57 -4.88 13.83 2.51
CA PHE A 57 -5.89 13.19 3.36
C PHE A 57 -5.27 12.40 4.52
N ILE A 58 -4.22 11.62 4.25
CA ILE A 58 -3.53 10.84 5.28
C ILE A 58 -2.82 11.77 6.27
N ALA A 59 -2.14 12.80 5.77
CA ALA A 59 -1.45 13.78 6.59
C ALA A 59 -2.41 14.51 7.55
N GLU A 60 -3.56 14.93 7.04
CA GLU A 60 -4.61 15.56 7.84
C GLU A 60 -5.16 14.60 8.90
N THR A 61 -5.43 13.36 8.53
CA THR A 61 -5.96 12.33 9.45
C THR A 61 -4.99 12.02 10.58
N LEU A 62 -3.68 11.98 10.30
CA LEU A 62 -2.65 11.65 11.28
C LEU A 62 -2.08 12.88 11.99
N GLY A 63 -2.40 14.10 11.55
CA GLY A 63 -1.83 15.32 12.10
C GLY A 63 -0.34 15.49 11.78
N THR A 64 0.10 15.00 10.63
CA THR A 64 1.48 15.12 10.14
C THR A 64 1.61 16.23 9.10
N GLU A 65 2.83 16.69 8.86
CA GLU A 65 3.11 17.75 7.88
C GLU A 65 2.83 17.29 6.43
N ALA A 66 3.18 16.06 6.13
CA ALA A 66 2.95 15.45 4.81
C ALA A 66 2.85 13.93 4.93
N ALA A 67 2.32 13.29 3.91
CA ALA A 67 2.31 11.84 3.77
C ALA A 67 2.44 11.44 2.31
N PHE A 68 2.99 10.26 2.06
CA PHE A 68 3.17 9.71 0.73
C PHE A 68 2.86 8.22 0.73
N VAL A 69 2.01 7.78 -0.19
CA VAL A 69 1.66 6.36 -0.35
C VAL A 69 2.73 5.68 -1.20
N THR A 70 3.25 4.56 -0.70
CA THR A 70 4.30 3.77 -1.37
C THR A 70 3.80 2.38 -1.73
N SER A 71 4.59 1.65 -2.51
CA SER A 71 4.29 0.26 -2.88
C SER A 71 4.46 -0.75 -1.74
N GLY A 72 5.01 -0.35 -0.60
CA GLY A 72 5.20 -1.21 0.56
C GLY A 72 6.14 -0.59 1.60
N ALA A 73 6.29 -1.28 2.74
CA ALA A 73 7.07 -0.80 3.87
C ALA A 73 8.55 -0.57 3.53
N ALA A 74 9.17 -1.42 2.73
CA ALA A 74 10.56 -1.26 2.32
C ALA A 74 10.76 0.05 1.52
N ALA A 75 9.88 0.33 0.57
CA ALA A 75 9.89 1.59 -0.20
C ALA A 75 9.63 2.79 0.72
N ALA A 76 8.71 2.68 1.68
CA ALA A 76 8.43 3.73 2.66
C ALA A 76 9.65 4.07 3.52
N ILE A 77 10.36 3.06 4.01
CA ILE A 77 11.59 3.24 4.80
C ILE A 77 12.68 3.93 3.94
N SER A 78 12.87 3.49 2.70
CA SER A 78 13.85 4.08 1.79
C SER A 78 13.56 5.54 1.48
N LEU A 79 12.30 5.87 1.15
CA LEU A 79 11.90 7.24 0.87
C LEU A 79 11.93 8.13 2.10
N GLY A 80 11.48 7.62 3.25
CA GLY A 80 11.53 8.34 4.52
C GLY A 80 12.98 8.64 4.94
N SER A 81 13.89 7.69 4.79
CA SER A 81 15.32 7.88 5.06
C SER A 81 15.94 8.90 4.12
N ALA A 82 15.64 8.84 2.83
CA ALA A 82 16.11 9.81 1.85
C ALA A 82 15.61 11.23 2.17
N ALA A 83 14.33 11.36 2.53
CA ALA A 83 13.74 12.65 2.92
C ALA A 83 14.42 13.24 4.17
N ALA A 84 14.69 12.39 5.17
CA ALA A 84 15.35 12.82 6.41
C ALA A 84 16.81 13.25 6.18
N LEU A 85 17.54 12.58 5.29
CA LEU A 85 18.94 12.84 5.00
C LEU A 85 19.15 14.00 4.02
N ALA A 86 18.34 14.05 2.99
CA ALA A 86 18.52 14.97 1.86
C ALA A 86 17.60 16.20 1.91
N GLY A 87 16.43 16.07 2.52
CA GLY A 87 15.40 17.10 2.43
C GLY A 87 15.09 17.43 0.97
N ASN A 88 15.24 18.68 0.57
CA ASN A 88 15.06 19.14 -0.81
C ASN A 88 16.34 19.14 -1.66
N ASP A 89 17.45 18.66 -1.13
CA ASP A 89 18.75 18.65 -1.81
C ASP A 89 18.89 17.36 -2.63
N ARG A 90 18.71 17.49 -3.94
CA ARG A 90 18.77 16.35 -4.88
C ARG A 90 20.16 15.72 -4.99
N ASP A 91 21.22 16.48 -4.70
CA ASP A 91 22.60 15.99 -4.79
C ASP A 91 22.95 15.05 -3.63
N LYS A 92 22.11 15.00 -2.58
CA LYS A 92 22.27 14.12 -1.43
C LYS A 92 21.43 12.84 -1.49
N MET A 93 20.60 12.70 -2.51
CA MET A 93 19.86 11.47 -2.78
C MET A 93 20.74 10.51 -3.58
#